data_50086459ad520fa504e59e8e73b41a84
#
_entry.id   50086459ad520fa504e59e8e73b41a84
#
_cell.length_a   1.000
_cell.length_b   1.000
_cell.length_c   1.000
_cell.angle_alpha   90.00
_cell.angle_beta   90.00
_cell.angle_gamma   90.00
#
_symmetry.space_group_name_H-M   'P 1'
#
loop_
_entity.id
_entity.type
_entity.pdbx_description
1 polymer ?
#
loop_
_entity_poly.entity_id
_entity_poly.type
_entity_poly.pdbx_seq_one_letter_code
_entity_poly.pdbx_strand_id
1 'polypeptide(L)'
;TSVAERVGGARLVAVLATPTPATVLAVTGCLIAGVPFVPVPADVGVAERAHMLTDSGAQAWLGEQPEDPAGLPAVPVRLHARSWHRYPEPAADGTAMVMYTSGTTGPPKGVVISRRAIAADLDALAEAWQWTAEDTLVHGLPLFHVHGLVLGLLGSLRVGNRFVHTGKPTPQAYAAAGGSLYFGVPTVWSRVVDDTTSAAALASARLLVSGSAALPVPVFTRLTQLTGHAPVERYGATESLITVSTRAGGERRPGWVGLPLRGVRTRLRHDDGSP
;
A
#
# COMPACT_ATOMS: atom_id res chain seq x y z
N THR A 1 -9.49 2.55 -20.08
CA THR A 1 -9.52 1.08 -20.11
C THR A 1 -10.97 0.59 -20.13
N SER A 2 -11.23 -0.64 -20.57
CA SER A 2 -12.58 -1.23 -20.57
C SER A 2 -13.17 -1.36 -19.15
N VAL A 3 -12.33 -1.41 -18.12
CA VAL A 3 -12.77 -1.40 -16.72
C VAL A 3 -13.36 -0.05 -16.36
N ALA A 4 -12.68 1.04 -16.71
CA ALA A 4 -13.17 2.39 -16.43
C ALA A 4 -14.54 2.66 -17.07
N GLU A 5 -14.80 2.16 -18.29
CA GLU A 5 -16.12 2.25 -18.94
C GLU A 5 -17.21 1.54 -18.14
N ARG A 6 -16.90 0.40 -17.54
CA ARG A 6 -17.88 -0.42 -16.82
C ARG A 6 -18.27 0.14 -15.46
N VAL A 7 -17.41 0.94 -14.85
CA VAL A 7 -17.65 1.55 -13.53
C VAL A 7 -18.08 3.01 -13.64
N GLY A 8 -18.01 3.60 -14.83
CA GLY A 8 -18.38 5.00 -15.05
C GLY A 8 -19.78 5.30 -14.53
N GLY A 9 -19.90 6.35 -13.71
CA GLY A 9 -21.15 6.75 -13.05
C GLY A 9 -21.47 6.06 -11.72
N ALA A 10 -20.72 5.02 -11.32
CA ALA A 10 -20.84 4.47 -9.97
C ALA A 10 -20.32 5.45 -8.92
N ARG A 11 -20.98 5.52 -7.76
CA ARG A 11 -20.54 6.37 -6.65
C ARG A 11 -19.37 5.77 -5.89
N LEU A 12 -19.35 4.46 -5.72
CA LEU A 12 -18.27 3.69 -5.12
C LEU A 12 -18.45 2.21 -5.48
N VAL A 13 -17.33 1.49 -5.69
CA VAL A 13 -17.33 0.04 -5.93
C VAL A 13 -16.42 -0.68 -4.94
N ALA A 14 -16.73 -1.94 -4.64
CA ALA A 14 -15.89 -2.81 -3.86
C ALA A 14 -14.89 -3.56 -4.76
N VAL A 15 -13.66 -3.72 -4.29
CA VAL A 15 -12.63 -4.52 -4.97
C VAL A 15 -12.13 -5.56 -3.99
N LEU A 16 -12.23 -6.84 -4.34
CA LEU A 16 -11.60 -7.90 -3.54
C LEU A 16 -10.08 -7.77 -3.67
N ALA A 17 -9.42 -7.44 -2.55
CA ALA A 17 -8.02 -7.00 -2.54
C ALA A 17 -7.03 -8.18 -2.55
N THR A 18 -7.16 -9.05 -3.54
CA THR A 18 -6.27 -10.17 -3.83
C THR A 18 -5.08 -9.73 -4.68
N PRO A 19 -3.90 -10.35 -4.58
CA PRO A 19 -2.73 -9.99 -5.38
C PRO A 19 -2.80 -10.57 -6.80
N THR A 20 -3.81 -10.15 -7.57
CA THR A 20 -4.06 -10.62 -8.94
C THR A 20 -4.00 -9.49 -9.97
N PRO A 21 -3.70 -9.76 -11.23
CA PRO A 21 -3.79 -8.78 -12.31
C PRO A 21 -5.19 -8.16 -12.44
N ALA A 22 -6.24 -8.90 -12.09
CA ALA A 22 -7.61 -8.39 -12.09
C ALA A 22 -7.79 -7.28 -11.06
N THR A 23 -7.25 -7.43 -9.85
CA THR A 23 -7.24 -6.39 -8.82
C THR A 23 -6.48 -5.14 -9.27
N VAL A 24 -5.31 -5.31 -9.90
CA VAL A 24 -4.54 -4.18 -10.45
C VAL A 24 -5.35 -3.40 -11.48
N LEU A 25 -6.01 -4.10 -12.41
CA LEU A 25 -6.86 -3.47 -13.42
C LEU A 25 -8.12 -2.83 -12.82
N ALA A 26 -8.72 -3.45 -11.80
CA ALA A 26 -9.87 -2.90 -11.09
C ALA A 26 -9.51 -1.56 -10.44
N VAL A 27 -8.47 -1.54 -9.64
CA VAL A 27 -7.97 -0.33 -8.96
C VAL A 27 -7.59 0.76 -9.96
N THR A 28 -6.80 0.41 -10.99
CA THR A 28 -6.39 1.37 -12.02
C THR A 28 -7.58 1.91 -12.80
N GLY A 29 -8.55 1.05 -13.13
CA GLY A 29 -9.79 1.43 -13.82
C GLY A 29 -10.63 2.42 -13.01
N CYS A 30 -10.77 2.20 -11.71
CA CYS A 30 -11.44 3.12 -10.80
C CYS A 30 -10.74 4.49 -10.77
N LEU A 31 -9.41 4.49 -10.65
CA LEU A 31 -8.62 5.73 -10.65
C LEU A 31 -8.76 6.50 -11.96
N ILE A 32 -8.77 5.83 -13.12
CA ILE A 32 -8.97 6.47 -14.43
C ILE A 32 -10.38 7.04 -14.57
N ALA A 33 -11.39 6.29 -14.12
CA ALA A 33 -12.79 6.71 -14.20
C ALA A 33 -13.17 7.80 -13.17
N GLY A 34 -12.31 8.08 -12.19
CA GLY A 34 -12.63 8.95 -11.07
C GLY A 34 -13.65 8.36 -10.10
N VAL A 35 -13.84 7.05 -10.11
CA VAL A 35 -14.76 6.33 -9.24
C VAL A 35 -14.02 5.84 -7.99
N PRO A 36 -14.46 6.20 -6.78
CA PRO A 36 -13.89 5.69 -5.54
C PRO A 36 -14.06 4.18 -5.40
N PHE A 37 -13.14 3.51 -4.72
CA PHE A 37 -13.27 2.10 -4.40
C PHE A 37 -12.96 1.80 -2.94
N VAL A 38 -13.49 0.69 -2.43
CA VAL A 38 -13.14 0.12 -1.13
C VAL A 38 -12.39 -1.20 -1.36
N PRO A 39 -11.10 -1.30 -0.95
CA PRO A 39 -10.36 -2.55 -0.99
C PRO A 39 -10.81 -3.44 0.17
N VAL A 40 -11.42 -4.58 -0.12
CA VAL A 40 -11.97 -5.49 0.86
C VAL A 40 -11.04 -6.70 1.02
N PRO A 41 -10.61 -7.06 2.24
CA PRO A 41 -9.82 -8.27 2.47
C PRO A 41 -10.57 -9.52 2.04
N ALA A 42 -9.88 -10.49 1.44
CA ALA A 42 -10.51 -11.75 1.03
C ALA A 42 -10.91 -12.65 2.22
N ASP A 43 -10.20 -12.52 3.33
CA ASP A 43 -10.34 -13.30 4.55
C ASP A 43 -11.15 -12.60 5.65
N VAL A 44 -11.73 -11.43 5.37
CA VAL A 44 -12.58 -10.71 6.33
C VAL A 44 -13.88 -11.46 6.58
N GLY A 45 -14.33 -11.49 7.84
CA GLY A 45 -15.58 -12.13 8.23
C GLY A 45 -16.82 -11.51 7.57
N VAL A 46 -17.87 -12.31 7.42
CA VAL A 46 -19.12 -11.91 6.72
C VAL A 46 -19.72 -10.64 7.31
N ALA A 47 -19.80 -10.55 8.65
CA ALA A 47 -20.40 -9.37 9.32
C ALA A 47 -19.57 -8.09 9.10
N GLU A 48 -18.26 -8.18 9.20
CA GLU A 48 -17.36 -7.05 8.97
C GLU A 48 -17.38 -6.63 7.50
N ARG A 49 -17.38 -7.58 6.56
CA ARG A 49 -17.53 -7.31 5.13
C ARG A 49 -18.86 -6.59 4.83
N ALA A 50 -19.96 -7.09 5.37
CA ALA A 50 -21.28 -6.46 5.21
C ALA A 50 -21.30 -5.03 5.75
N HIS A 51 -20.66 -4.80 6.92
CA HIS A 51 -20.46 -3.46 7.47
C HIS A 51 -19.69 -2.55 6.51
N MET A 52 -18.52 -2.99 6.04
CA MET A 52 -17.67 -2.20 5.10
C MET A 52 -18.43 -1.81 3.84
N LEU A 53 -19.21 -2.72 3.26
CA LEU A 53 -20.00 -2.49 2.04
C LEU A 53 -21.15 -1.53 2.26
N THR A 54 -21.86 -1.67 3.36
CA THR A 54 -23.01 -0.83 3.71
C THR A 54 -22.56 0.58 4.09
N ASP A 55 -21.57 0.70 4.96
CA ASP A 55 -21.05 1.97 5.45
C ASP A 55 -20.37 2.78 4.32
N SER A 56 -19.60 2.14 3.44
CA SER A 56 -19.01 2.80 2.29
C SER A 56 -20.01 3.15 1.19
N GLY A 57 -21.18 2.54 1.19
CA GLY A 57 -22.19 2.68 0.12
C GLY A 57 -21.77 2.05 -1.20
N ALA A 58 -21.00 0.95 -1.15
CA ALA A 58 -20.57 0.21 -2.34
C ALA A 58 -21.77 -0.28 -3.15
N GLN A 59 -21.72 -0.11 -4.47
CA GLN A 59 -22.83 -0.43 -5.39
C GLN A 59 -22.63 -1.73 -6.15
N ALA A 60 -21.38 -2.21 -6.26
CA ALA A 60 -21.04 -3.43 -6.98
C ALA A 60 -19.66 -3.94 -6.55
N TRP A 61 -19.40 -5.22 -6.81
CA TRP A 61 -18.05 -5.79 -6.82
C TRP A 61 -17.43 -5.58 -8.21
N LEU A 62 -16.19 -5.12 -8.24
CA LEU A 62 -15.43 -4.96 -9.46
C LEU A 62 -14.35 -6.06 -9.54
N GLY A 63 -14.50 -6.96 -10.48
CA GLY A 63 -13.65 -8.13 -10.65
C GLY A 63 -14.19 -9.34 -9.90
N GLU A 64 -13.33 -9.98 -9.11
CA GLU A 64 -13.69 -11.11 -8.26
C GLU A 64 -14.65 -10.67 -7.15
N GLN A 65 -15.52 -11.56 -6.75
CA GLN A 65 -16.38 -11.37 -5.58
C GLN A 65 -16.22 -12.56 -4.63
N PRO A 66 -16.42 -12.36 -3.32
CA PRO A 66 -16.39 -13.46 -2.35
C PRO A 66 -17.59 -14.40 -2.54
N GLU A 67 -17.56 -15.57 -1.91
CA GLU A 67 -18.70 -16.53 -1.91
C GLU A 67 -20.01 -15.89 -1.43
N ASP A 68 -19.93 -15.04 -0.40
CA ASP A 68 -21.04 -14.19 0.03
C ASP A 68 -20.80 -12.74 -0.39
N PRO A 69 -21.41 -12.30 -1.51
CA PRO A 69 -21.22 -10.94 -2.03
C PRO A 69 -22.07 -9.87 -1.33
N ALA A 70 -22.77 -10.21 -0.25
CA ALA A 70 -23.71 -9.34 0.45
C ALA A 70 -24.75 -8.68 -0.48
N GLY A 71 -25.25 -9.42 -1.45
CA GLY A 71 -26.29 -8.96 -2.40
C GLY A 71 -25.79 -8.00 -3.48
N LEU A 72 -24.53 -7.62 -3.52
CA LEU A 72 -24.02 -6.70 -4.54
C LEU A 72 -23.72 -7.45 -5.87
N PRO A 73 -24.08 -6.86 -7.03
CA PRO A 73 -23.76 -7.42 -8.33
C PRO A 73 -22.25 -7.38 -8.61
N ALA A 74 -21.77 -8.30 -9.46
CA ALA A 74 -20.41 -8.30 -9.97
C ALA A 74 -20.30 -7.58 -11.31
N VAL A 75 -19.30 -6.72 -11.43
CA VAL A 75 -18.87 -6.12 -12.69
C VAL A 75 -17.56 -6.79 -13.11
N PRO A 76 -17.54 -7.62 -14.16
CA PRO A 76 -16.37 -8.43 -14.47
C PRO A 76 -15.20 -7.59 -14.98
N VAL A 77 -13.99 -7.92 -14.52
CA VAL A 77 -12.72 -7.40 -15.05
C VAL A 77 -12.21 -8.36 -16.13
N ARG A 78 -12.05 -7.86 -17.36
CA ARG A 78 -11.53 -8.62 -18.49
C ARG A 78 -10.10 -8.20 -18.77
N LEU A 79 -9.12 -9.07 -18.52
CA LEU A 79 -7.68 -8.76 -18.59
C LEU A 79 -7.24 -8.26 -19.97
N HIS A 80 -7.82 -8.78 -21.04
CA HIS A 80 -7.42 -8.45 -22.41
C HIS A 80 -8.35 -7.47 -23.12
N ALA A 81 -9.43 -7.01 -22.46
CA ALA A 81 -10.35 -6.06 -23.05
C ALA A 81 -9.73 -4.65 -23.08
N ARG A 82 -9.89 -4.00 -24.21
CA ARG A 82 -9.41 -2.62 -24.44
C ARG A 82 -10.60 -1.69 -24.63
N SER A 83 -10.38 -0.41 -24.35
CA SER A 83 -11.29 0.69 -24.64
C SER A 83 -10.50 1.81 -25.30
N TRP A 84 -11.15 2.49 -26.23
CA TRP A 84 -10.63 3.70 -26.87
C TRP A 84 -11.18 4.97 -26.22
N HIS A 85 -12.05 4.84 -25.22
CA HIS A 85 -12.61 5.98 -24.51
C HIS A 85 -11.52 6.71 -23.74
N ARG A 86 -11.51 8.04 -23.87
CA ARG A 86 -10.63 8.91 -23.10
C ARG A 86 -11.44 9.53 -21.97
N TYR A 87 -10.94 9.39 -20.76
CA TYR A 87 -11.54 9.99 -19.58
C TYR A 87 -10.88 11.35 -19.31
N PRO A 88 -11.66 12.37 -18.92
CA PRO A 88 -11.08 13.60 -18.40
C PRO A 88 -10.29 13.29 -17.13
N GLU A 89 -9.30 14.11 -16.82
CA GLU A 89 -8.55 13.99 -15.57
C GLU A 89 -9.51 14.18 -14.39
N PRO A 90 -9.66 13.20 -13.50
CA PRO A 90 -10.53 13.35 -12.35
C PRO A 90 -10.02 14.41 -11.36
N ALA A 91 -10.94 15.08 -10.66
CA ALA A 91 -10.60 16.11 -9.69
C ALA A 91 -9.58 15.62 -8.65
N ALA A 92 -8.53 16.40 -8.41
CA ALA A 92 -7.46 16.04 -7.48
C ALA A 92 -7.97 15.84 -6.05
N ASP A 93 -8.94 16.63 -5.61
CA ASP A 93 -9.56 16.50 -4.29
C ASP A 93 -10.67 15.43 -4.22
N GLY A 94 -10.99 14.80 -5.37
CA GLY A 94 -11.93 13.69 -5.41
C GLY A 94 -11.44 12.50 -4.60
N THR A 95 -12.38 11.78 -3.98
CA THR A 95 -12.10 10.54 -3.26
C THR A 95 -11.51 9.51 -4.20
N ALA A 96 -10.35 8.95 -3.86
CA ALA A 96 -9.75 7.83 -4.57
C ALA A 96 -10.24 6.50 -4.01
N MET A 97 -10.23 6.36 -2.70
CA MET A 97 -10.63 5.13 -2.01
C MET A 97 -11.11 5.39 -0.59
N VAL A 98 -11.80 4.40 -0.03
CA VAL A 98 -12.14 4.32 1.39
C VAL A 98 -11.45 3.08 1.97
N MET A 99 -10.53 3.28 2.91
CA MET A 99 -9.82 2.18 3.57
C MET A 99 -10.33 2.00 4.99
N TYR A 100 -10.66 0.77 5.35
CA TYR A 100 -11.15 0.47 6.70
C TYR A 100 -10.01 0.17 7.66
N THR A 101 -10.13 0.75 8.86
CA THR A 101 -9.22 0.48 9.98
C THR A 101 -10.00 -0.21 11.10
N SER A 102 -9.38 -1.23 11.71
CA SER A 102 -9.90 -1.81 12.96
C SER A 102 -9.74 -0.77 14.06
N GLY A 103 -10.80 -0.07 14.40
CA GLY A 103 -10.80 0.84 15.54
C GLY A 103 -10.55 0.07 16.85
N THR A 104 -9.94 0.74 17.84
CA THR A 104 -9.75 0.17 19.20
C THR A 104 -11.07 -0.04 19.93
N THR A 105 -12.16 0.59 19.47
CA THR A 105 -13.50 0.54 20.08
C THR A 105 -14.56 0.59 18.98
N GLY A 106 -15.30 -0.51 18.80
CA GLY A 106 -16.44 -0.58 17.88
C GLY A 106 -16.10 -1.11 16.47
N PRO A 107 -17.05 -1.02 15.52
CA PRO A 107 -16.89 -1.51 14.17
C PRO A 107 -15.77 -0.76 13.42
N PRO A 108 -15.18 -1.37 12.37
CA PRO A 108 -14.18 -0.71 11.54
C PRO A 108 -14.68 0.63 10.98
N LYS A 109 -13.77 1.60 10.88
CA LYS A 109 -14.07 2.95 10.37
C LYS A 109 -13.47 3.15 8.99
N GLY A 110 -14.26 3.68 8.06
CA GLY A 110 -13.84 4.01 6.71
C GLY A 110 -13.08 5.35 6.68
N VAL A 111 -11.82 5.29 6.30
CA VAL A 111 -10.97 6.47 6.05
C VAL A 111 -11.06 6.88 4.59
N VAL A 112 -11.55 8.08 4.34
CA VAL A 112 -11.67 8.65 3.00
C VAL A 112 -10.32 9.23 2.57
N ILE A 113 -9.73 8.69 1.50
CA ILE A 113 -8.42 9.11 1.01
C ILE A 113 -8.60 9.76 -0.37
N SER A 114 -8.13 11.02 -0.51
CA SER A 114 -8.21 11.75 -1.77
C SER A 114 -7.09 11.38 -2.73
N ARG A 115 -7.31 11.62 -4.02
CA ARG A 115 -6.32 11.45 -5.08
C ARG A 115 -5.09 12.32 -4.83
N ARG A 116 -5.29 13.57 -4.37
CA ARG A 116 -4.22 14.52 -4.04
C ARG A 116 -3.36 14.01 -2.89
N ALA A 117 -3.97 13.45 -1.83
CA ALA A 117 -3.23 12.92 -0.70
C ALA A 117 -2.29 11.78 -1.13
N ILE A 118 -2.80 10.84 -1.93
CA ILE A 118 -1.99 9.73 -2.45
C ILE A 118 -0.83 10.27 -3.31
N ALA A 119 -1.12 11.19 -4.23
CA ALA A 119 -0.11 11.73 -5.12
C ALA A 119 1.00 12.47 -4.34
N ALA A 120 0.63 13.33 -3.40
CA ALA A 120 1.57 14.11 -2.60
C ALA A 120 2.46 13.22 -1.72
N ASP A 121 1.86 12.19 -1.10
CA ASP A 121 2.60 11.22 -0.27
C ASP A 121 3.61 10.43 -1.10
N LEU A 122 3.17 9.89 -2.24
CA LEU A 122 4.03 9.09 -3.12
C LEU A 122 5.16 9.92 -3.73
N ASP A 123 4.92 11.17 -4.11
CA ASP A 123 5.97 12.08 -4.61
C ASP A 123 7.00 12.40 -3.53
N ALA A 124 6.54 12.65 -2.29
CA ALA A 124 7.43 12.91 -1.17
C ALA A 124 8.27 11.67 -0.78
N LEU A 125 7.69 10.48 -0.88
CA LEU A 125 8.40 9.22 -0.66
C LEU A 125 9.38 8.91 -1.79
N ALA A 126 9.01 9.14 -3.05
CA ALA A 126 9.91 8.96 -4.19
C ALA A 126 11.16 9.83 -4.04
N GLU A 127 11.00 11.09 -3.63
CA GLU A 127 12.11 11.98 -3.29
C GLU A 127 12.93 11.45 -2.11
N ALA A 128 12.28 11.10 -1.00
CA ALA A 128 12.95 10.66 0.23
C ALA A 128 13.75 9.37 0.05
N TRP A 129 13.27 8.46 -0.77
CA TRP A 129 13.87 7.15 -1.02
C TRP A 129 14.68 7.09 -2.31
N GLN A 130 14.75 8.19 -3.07
CA GLN A 130 15.35 8.24 -4.40
C GLN A 130 14.77 7.11 -5.29
N TRP A 131 13.47 6.95 -5.20
CA TRP A 131 12.74 5.88 -5.88
C TRP A 131 12.49 6.29 -7.32
N THR A 132 12.94 5.48 -8.26
CA THR A 132 12.91 5.80 -9.70
C THR A 132 12.33 4.66 -10.54
N ALA A 133 12.13 4.92 -11.82
CA ALA A 133 11.60 3.95 -12.77
C ALA A 133 12.52 2.73 -13.01
N GLU A 134 13.81 2.85 -12.70
CA GLU A 134 14.81 1.77 -12.81
C GLU A 134 14.70 0.77 -11.66
N ASP A 135 13.98 1.10 -10.60
CA ASP A 135 13.79 0.21 -9.47
C ASP A 135 12.91 -1.00 -9.82
N THR A 136 13.14 -2.09 -9.12
CA THR A 136 12.21 -3.20 -9.02
C THR A 136 11.75 -3.29 -7.57
N LEU A 137 10.49 -2.88 -7.32
CA LEU A 137 9.88 -3.00 -5.99
C LEU A 137 9.34 -4.40 -5.78
N VAL A 138 9.70 -5.00 -4.66
CA VAL A 138 9.25 -6.33 -4.22
C VAL A 138 8.53 -6.24 -2.89
N HIS A 139 7.35 -6.81 -2.79
CA HIS A 139 6.69 -7.12 -1.53
C HIS A 139 5.62 -8.21 -1.65
N GLY A 140 5.18 -8.76 -0.53
CA GLY A 140 4.04 -9.68 -0.40
C GLY A 140 2.99 -9.16 0.60
N LEU A 141 2.89 -7.84 0.75
CA LEU A 141 1.99 -7.21 1.72
C LEU A 141 0.56 -7.12 1.19
N PRO A 142 -0.46 -7.18 2.06
CA PRO A 142 -1.86 -7.15 1.65
C PRO A 142 -2.24 -5.88 0.88
N LEU A 143 -3.03 -6.02 -0.19
CA LEU A 143 -3.49 -4.92 -1.03
C LEU A 143 -4.75 -4.19 -0.47
N PHE A 144 -5.08 -4.40 0.80
CA PHE A 144 -6.11 -3.65 1.53
C PHE A 144 -5.52 -2.77 2.64
N HIS A 145 -4.19 -2.63 2.70
CA HIS A 145 -3.48 -1.72 3.60
C HIS A 145 -2.66 -0.70 2.83
N VAL A 146 -2.46 0.49 3.44
CA VAL A 146 -1.65 1.58 2.87
C VAL A 146 -0.31 1.06 2.35
N HIS A 147 0.40 0.25 3.12
CA HIS A 147 1.74 -0.23 2.76
C HIS A 147 1.75 -1.08 1.47
N GLY A 148 0.81 -2.03 1.33
CA GLY A 148 0.76 -2.87 0.15
C GLY A 148 0.09 -2.20 -1.06
N LEU A 149 -1.05 -1.53 -0.83
CA LEU A 149 -1.82 -0.93 -1.91
C LEU A 149 -1.29 0.43 -2.32
N VAL A 150 -1.23 1.40 -1.39
CA VAL A 150 -0.86 2.77 -1.74
C VAL A 150 0.63 2.86 -2.06
N LEU A 151 1.49 2.45 -1.12
CA LEU A 151 2.93 2.54 -1.34
C LEU A 151 3.40 1.53 -2.39
N GLY A 152 2.98 0.27 -2.25
CA GLY A 152 3.42 -0.80 -3.15
C GLY A 152 2.89 -0.64 -4.57
N LEU A 153 1.60 -0.92 -4.75
CA LEU A 153 1.00 -0.94 -6.08
C LEU A 153 0.90 0.46 -6.71
N LEU A 154 0.26 1.42 -6.01
CA LEU A 154 0.05 2.76 -6.59
C LEU A 154 1.36 3.54 -6.69
N GLY A 155 2.29 3.36 -5.73
CA GLY A 155 3.62 3.94 -5.80
C GLY A 155 4.38 3.48 -7.03
N SER A 156 4.39 2.16 -7.30
CA SER A 156 5.03 1.62 -8.49
C SER A 156 4.42 2.13 -9.80
N LEU A 157 3.09 2.26 -9.85
CA LEU A 157 2.40 2.83 -11.02
C LEU A 157 2.75 4.31 -11.21
N ARG A 158 2.86 5.09 -10.11
CA ARG A 158 3.18 6.51 -10.17
C ARG A 158 4.62 6.79 -10.58
N VAL A 159 5.55 6.03 -10.03
CA VAL A 159 6.98 6.13 -10.34
C VAL A 159 7.32 5.51 -11.71
N GLY A 160 6.54 4.52 -12.14
CA GLY A 160 6.76 3.81 -13.40
C GLY A 160 7.78 2.67 -13.29
N ASN A 161 8.05 2.18 -12.09
CA ASN A 161 9.00 1.10 -11.87
C ASN A 161 8.36 -0.29 -12.00
N ARG A 162 9.21 -1.31 -12.12
CA ARG A 162 8.77 -2.71 -12.10
C ARG A 162 8.26 -3.07 -10.70
N PHE A 163 7.12 -3.76 -10.66
CA PHE A 163 6.49 -4.24 -9.44
C PHE A 163 6.39 -5.75 -9.41
N VAL A 164 6.84 -6.38 -8.32
CA VAL A 164 6.76 -7.83 -8.09
C VAL A 164 6.03 -8.08 -6.77
N HIS A 165 4.84 -8.67 -6.84
CA HIS A 165 4.12 -9.13 -5.66
C HIS A 165 4.39 -10.62 -5.46
N THR A 166 4.97 -11.00 -4.32
CA THR A 166 5.39 -12.39 -4.06
C THR A 166 4.24 -13.31 -3.62
N GLY A 167 3.02 -12.80 -3.51
CA GLY A 167 1.89 -13.51 -2.92
C GLY A 167 2.02 -13.54 -1.39
N LYS A 168 2.90 -14.38 -0.87
CA LYS A 168 3.24 -14.43 0.57
C LYS A 168 4.63 -13.82 0.79
N PRO A 169 4.83 -12.99 1.83
CA PRO A 169 6.13 -12.39 2.11
C PRO A 169 7.04 -13.37 2.88
N THR A 170 7.45 -14.45 2.22
CA THR A 170 8.39 -15.42 2.79
C THR A 170 9.84 -14.98 2.47
N PRO A 171 10.84 -15.36 3.29
CA PRO A 171 12.24 -15.07 3.03
C PRO A 171 12.70 -15.56 1.66
N GLN A 172 12.34 -16.79 1.29
CA GLN A 172 12.72 -17.42 0.03
C GLN A 172 12.09 -16.69 -1.18
N ALA A 173 10.84 -16.26 -1.06
CA ALA A 173 10.15 -15.52 -2.11
C ALA A 173 10.79 -14.14 -2.32
N TYR A 174 11.23 -13.48 -1.24
CA TYR A 174 11.96 -12.22 -1.34
C TYR A 174 13.35 -12.43 -1.98
N ALA A 175 14.09 -13.42 -1.52
CA ALA A 175 15.41 -13.76 -2.09
C ALA A 175 15.34 -14.06 -3.59
N ALA A 176 14.33 -14.81 -4.03
CA ALA A 176 14.16 -15.20 -5.44
C ALA A 176 13.70 -14.07 -6.35
N ALA A 177 13.13 -12.99 -5.80
CA ALA A 177 12.51 -11.93 -6.60
C ALA A 177 13.50 -10.98 -7.30
N GLY A 178 14.73 -10.85 -6.81
CA GLY A 178 15.79 -10.04 -7.43
C GLY A 178 15.45 -8.56 -7.54
N GLY A 179 14.87 -7.97 -6.48
CA GLY A 179 14.50 -6.55 -6.47
C GLY A 179 15.62 -5.62 -6.03
N SER A 180 15.44 -4.32 -6.31
CA SER A 180 16.28 -3.24 -5.77
C SER A 180 15.68 -2.59 -4.52
N LEU A 181 14.36 -2.67 -4.38
CA LEU A 181 13.58 -2.06 -3.32
C LEU A 181 12.65 -3.11 -2.70
N TYR A 182 12.69 -3.27 -1.38
CA TYR A 182 11.85 -4.26 -0.70
C TYR A 182 11.03 -3.61 0.40
N PHE A 183 9.72 -3.89 0.43
CA PHE A 183 8.85 -3.48 1.50
C PHE A 183 8.48 -4.66 2.41
N GLY A 184 8.58 -4.43 3.71
CA GLY A 184 8.19 -5.41 4.71
C GLY A 184 7.67 -4.74 5.99
N VAL A 185 7.10 -5.56 6.84
CA VAL A 185 6.72 -5.21 8.21
C VAL A 185 7.64 -5.96 9.19
N PRO A 186 7.70 -5.58 10.47
CA PRO A 186 8.65 -6.21 11.41
C PRO A 186 8.61 -7.74 11.44
N THR A 187 7.41 -8.34 11.35
CA THR A 187 7.27 -9.80 11.32
C THR A 187 7.83 -10.46 10.05
N VAL A 188 7.84 -9.75 8.93
CA VAL A 188 8.49 -10.19 7.69
C VAL A 188 10.01 -10.14 7.87
N TRP A 189 10.53 -9.02 8.36
CA TRP A 189 11.97 -8.83 8.57
C TRP A 189 12.52 -9.79 9.63
N SER A 190 11.78 -10.09 10.71
CA SER A 190 12.17 -11.13 11.66
C SER A 190 12.35 -12.48 11.01
N ARG A 191 11.42 -12.91 10.15
CA ARG A 191 11.57 -14.16 9.41
C ARG A 191 12.73 -14.14 8.42
N VAL A 192 12.99 -12.99 7.78
CA VAL A 192 14.12 -12.84 6.86
C VAL A 192 15.45 -13.00 7.58
N VAL A 193 15.64 -12.39 8.76
CA VAL A 193 16.90 -12.51 9.50
C VAL A 193 17.13 -13.89 10.12
N ASP A 194 16.06 -14.66 10.32
CA ASP A 194 16.14 -16.06 10.77
C ASP A 194 16.60 -17.01 9.66
N ASP A 195 16.37 -16.67 8.38
CA ASP A 195 16.89 -17.35 7.19
C ASP A 195 18.08 -16.59 6.61
N THR A 196 19.27 -16.89 7.12
CA THR A 196 20.50 -16.16 6.76
C THR A 196 20.84 -16.25 5.27
N THR A 197 20.50 -17.34 4.60
CA THR A 197 20.73 -17.52 3.16
C THR A 197 19.84 -16.58 2.36
N SER A 198 18.55 -16.54 2.68
CA SER A 198 17.62 -15.63 2.04
C SER A 198 17.94 -14.17 2.35
N ALA A 199 18.33 -13.85 3.59
CA ALA A 199 18.77 -12.50 3.96
C ALA A 199 19.98 -12.05 3.16
N ALA A 200 21.01 -12.90 3.01
CA ALA A 200 22.22 -12.58 2.24
C ALA A 200 21.91 -12.26 0.77
N ALA A 201 20.92 -12.91 0.17
CA ALA A 201 20.48 -12.62 -1.20
C ALA A 201 19.94 -11.18 -1.38
N LEU A 202 19.47 -10.53 -0.30
CA LEU A 202 19.01 -9.14 -0.30
C LEU A 202 20.16 -8.12 -0.27
N ALA A 203 21.41 -8.55 -0.18
CA ALA A 203 22.57 -7.65 -0.22
C ALA A 203 22.70 -6.88 -1.55
N SER A 204 22.13 -7.39 -2.63
CA SER A 204 22.06 -6.68 -3.92
C SER A 204 20.98 -5.59 -3.99
N ALA A 205 20.07 -5.54 -3.03
CA ALA A 205 19.08 -4.48 -2.94
C ALA A 205 19.77 -3.15 -2.58
N ARG A 206 19.14 -2.03 -2.94
CA ARG A 206 19.62 -0.72 -2.48
C ARG A 206 18.84 -0.19 -1.28
N LEU A 207 17.60 -0.67 -1.08
CA LEU A 207 16.74 -0.17 -0.01
C LEU A 207 15.81 -1.25 0.53
N LEU A 208 15.82 -1.40 1.85
CA LEU A 208 14.88 -2.24 2.61
C LEU A 208 14.04 -1.32 3.48
N VAL A 209 12.71 -1.36 3.31
CA VAL A 209 11.77 -0.45 3.99
C VAL A 209 10.94 -1.22 5.00
N SER A 210 10.93 -0.78 6.24
CA SER A 210 10.09 -1.29 7.33
C SER A 210 9.06 -0.27 7.79
N GLY A 211 7.90 -0.74 8.15
CA GLY A 211 6.86 0.12 8.73
C GLY A 211 5.65 -0.66 9.22
N SER A 212 4.57 0.03 9.54
CA SER A 212 3.33 -0.44 10.16
C SER A 212 3.46 -0.78 11.66
N ALA A 213 4.66 -0.99 12.16
CA ALA A 213 5.02 -1.07 13.57
C ALA A 213 6.52 -0.76 13.73
N ALA A 214 6.96 -0.50 14.96
CA ALA A 214 8.38 -0.30 15.27
C ALA A 214 9.19 -1.58 14.96
N LEU A 215 10.31 -1.42 14.26
CA LEU A 215 11.22 -2.54 13.99
C LEU A 215 12.04 -2.84 15.24
N PRO A 216 12.02 -4.06 15.79
CA PRO A 216 12.83 -4.41 16.95
C PRO A 216 14.33 -4.18 16.67
N VAL A 217 15.03 -3.57 17.63
CA VAL A 217 16.47 -3.27 17.52
C VAL A 217 17.31 -4.47 17.12
N PRO A 218 17.11 -5.69 17.68
CA PRO A 218 17.86 -6.87 17.26
C PRO A 218 17.63 -7.23 15.80
N VAL A 219 16.39 -7.08 15.28
CA VAL A 219 16.05 -7.36 13.88
C VAL A 219 16.72 -6.32 12.96
N PHE A 220 16.65 -5.04 13.30
CA PHE A 220 17.35 -3.97 12.57
C PHE A 220 18.84 -4.26 12.46
N THR A 221 19.50 -4.54 13.60
CA THR A 221 20.93 -4.83 13.65
C THR A 221 21.30 -6.05 12.84
N ARG A 222 20.53 -7.14 12.99
CA ARG A 222 20.79 -8.39 12.28
C ARG A 222 20.58 -8.26 10.79
N LEU A 223 19.52 -7.55 10.37
CA LEU A 223 19.27 -7.26 8.95
C LEU A 223 20.42 -6.46 8.33
N THR A 224 20.90 -5.44 9.04
CA THR A 224 22.05 -4.64 8.60
C THR A 224 23.31 -5.49 8.45
N GLN A 225 23.59 -6.38 9.41
CA GLN A 225 24.77 -7.28 9.35
C GLN A 225 24.70 -8.24 8.16
N LEU A 226 23.52 -8.82 7.90
CA LEU A 226 23.36 -9.85 6.87
C LEU A 226 23.29 -9.27 5.45
N THR A 227 22.76 -8.07 5.29
CA THR A 227 22.50 -7.47 3.96
C THR A 227 23.47 -6.33 3.63
N GLY A 228 24.15 -5.77 4.62
CA GLY A 228 24.92 -4.52 4.46
C GLY A 228 24.06 -3.25 4.43
N HIS A 229 22.74 -3.37 4.57
CA HIS A 229 21.79 -2.25 4.47
C HIS A 229 21.06 -2.02 5.80
N ALA A 230 21.28 -0.88 6.43
CA ALA A 230 20.41 -0.41 7.50
C ALA A 230 19.01 -0.13 6.91
N PRO A 231 17.94 -0.72 7.43
CA PRO A 231 16.61 -0.51 6.88
C PRO A 231 16.13 0.94 7.03
N VAL A 232 15.33 1.39 6.06
CA VAL A 232 14.54 2.61 6.16
C VAL A 232 13.35 2.29 7.05
N GLU A 233 13.19 3.06 8.12
CA GLU A 233 11.98 3.05 8.93
C GLU A 233 11.11 4.26 8.61
N ARG A 234 9.79 4.09 8.69
CA ARG A 234 8.83 5.14 8.43
C ARG A 234 7.62 5.01 9.35
N TYR A 235 6.98 6.13 9.60
CA TYR A 235 5.75 6.23 10.39
C TYR A 235 4.64 6.88 9.58
N GLY A 236 3.44 6.39 9.80
CA GLY A 236 2.20 6.88 9.22
C GLY A 236 0.99 6.10 9.73
N ALA A 237 -0.17 6.58 9.39
CA ALA A 237 -1.46 5.96 9.68
C ALA A 237 -2.33 5.96 8.41
N THR A 238 -3.41 5.21 8.39
CA THR A 238 -4.32 5.22 7.24
C THR A 238 -4.87 6.62 6.98
N GLU A 239 -5.14 7.38 8.03
CA GLU A 239 -5.71 8.72 8.01
C GLU A 239 -4.75 9.80 7.48
N SER A 240 -3.45 9.58 7.61
CA SER A 240 -2.41 10.57 7.26
C SER A 240 -1.47 10.11 6.17
N LEU A 241 -1.57 8.86 5.73
CA LEU A 241 -0.58 8.15 4.94
C LEU A 241 0.80 8.19 5.62
N ILE A 242 1.90 8.36 4.91
CA ILE A 242 3.22 8.40 5.52
C ILE A 242 3.61 9.84 5.84
N THR A 243 3.92 10.11 7.08
CA THR A 243 4.24 11.47 7.54
C THR A 243 5.72 11.66 7.82
N VAL A 244 6.40 10.62 8.29
CA VAL A 244 7.81 10.66 8.69
C VAL A 244 8.55 9.46 8.10
N SER A 245 9.74 9.67 7.60
CA SER A 245 10.60 8.60 7.10
C SER A 245 12.07 8.96 7.20
N THR A 246 12.93 7.95 7.42
CA THR A 246 14.35 8.07 7.13
C THR A 246 14.57 8.19 5.61
N ARG A 247 15.72 8.69 5.19
CA ARG A 247 16.06 8.98 3.79
C ARG A 247 16.98 7.92 3.21
N ALA A 248 16.97 7.76 1.89
CA ALA A 248 17.87 6.82 1.20
C ALA A 248 19.35 7.13 1.47
N GLY A 249 19.74 8.40 1.42
CA GLY A 249 21.09 8.88 1.70
C GLY A 249 21.30 9.41 3.12
N GLY A 250 20.32 9.24 4.02
CA GLY A 250 20.36 9.81 5.37
C GLY A 250 20.79 8.81 6.44
N GLU A 251 20.98 9.33 7.64
CA GLU A 251 21.22 8.51 8.83
C GLU A 251 20.04 7.58 9.11
N ARG A 252 20.31 6.36 9.52
CA ARG A 252 19.33 5.33 9.90
C ARG A 252 19.78 4.69 11.21
N ARG A 253 18.94 4.80 12.21
CA ARG A 253 19.19 4.27 13.56
C ARG A 253 18.04 3.41 14.00
N PRO A 254 18.27 2.35 14.76
CA PRO A 254 17.20 1.53 15.33
C PRO A 254 16.22 2.38 16.13
N GLY A 255 14.91 2.18 15.92
CA GLY A 255 13.85 2.88 16.65
C GLY A 255 13.65 4.34 16.25
N TRP A 256 14.27 4.81 15.17
CA TRP A 256 14.12 6.16 14.67
C TRP A 256 13.50 6.17 13.29
N VAL A 257 12.32 6.75 13.17
CA VAL A 257 11.55 6.82 11.93
C VAL A 257 11.93 8.00 11.01
N GLY A 258 12.92 8.79 11.39
CA GLY A 258 13.45 9.87 10.55
C GLY A 258 12.79 11.22 10.78
N LEU A 259 12.67 11.98 9.69
CA LEU A 259 12.20 13.37 9.66
C LEU A 259 10.89 13.49 8.86
N PRO A 260 10.10 14.55 9.09
CA PRO A 260 8.90 14.81 8.31
C PRO A 260 9.17 14.79 6.80
N LEU A 261 8.26 14.20 6.04
CA LEU A 261 8.31 14.22 4.58
C LEU A 261 8.03 15.64 4.05
N ARG A 262 8.38 15.88 2.79
CA ARG A 262 8.08 17.16 2.13
C ARG A 262 6.58 17.48 2.21
N GLY A 263 6.25 18.66 2.66
CA GLY A 263 4.86 19.10 2.84
C GLY A 263 4.24 18.76 4.21
N VAL A 264 4.89 17.89 5.00
CA VAL A 264 4.42 17.54 6.35
C VAL A 264 5.04 18.48 7.39
N ARG A 265 4.21 18.99 8.28
CA ARG A 265 4.63 19.79 9.44
C ARG A 265 4.31 19.03 10.72
N THR A 266 5.28 18.88 11.59
CA THR A 266 5.15 18.22 12.89
C THR A 266 5.43 19.21 14.02
N ARG A 267 4.82 18.96 15.18
CA ARG A 267 5.06 19.70 16.40
C ARG A 267 5.04 18.75 17.57
N LEU A 268 6.06 18.86 18.41
CA LEU A 268 6.08 18.20 19.72
C LEU A 268 5.22 19.01 20.68
N ARG A 269 4.54 18.34 21.57
CA ARG A 269 3.80 18.93 22.68
C ARG A 269 4.11 18.14 23.95
N HIS A 270 4.16 18.81 25.07
CA HIS A 270 4.16 18.18 26.38
C HIS A 270 2.79 17.56 26.67
N ASP A 271 2.70 16.68 27.66
CA ASP A 271 1.44 16.01 28.05
C ASP A 271 0.33 16.98 28.45
N ASP A 272 0.69 18.17 28.95
CA ASP A 272 -0.23 19.28 29.26
C ASP A 272 -0.69 20.08 28.02
N GLY A 273 -0.19 19.71 26.83
CA GLY A 273 -0.53 20.37 25.58
C GLY A 273 0.30 21.61 25.24
N SER A 274 1.25 22.02 26.11
CA SER A 274 2.17 23.12 25.83
C SER A 274 3.17 22.76 24.71
N PRO A 275 3.70 23.76 23.96
CA PRO A 275 4.71 23.53 22.91
C PRO A 275 6.02 23.00 23.46
#